data_d6a8ec815235b955e8abea1e02ad1e69
#
_entry.id   d6a8ec815235b955e8abea1e02ad1e69
#
_cell.length_a   1.000
_cell.length_b   1.000
_cell.length_c   1.000
_cell.angle_alpha   90.00
_cell.angle_beta   90.00
_cell.angle_gamma   90.00
#
_symmetry.space_group_name_H-M   'P 1'
#
loop_
_entity.id
_entity.type
_entity.pdbx_description
1 polymer ?
#
loop_
_entity_poly.entity_id
_entity_poly.type
_entity_poly.pdbx_seq_one_letter_code
_entity_poly.pdbx_strand_id
1 'polypeptide(L)'
;MPTLATTVNGLKLPNPFVIGSGPPGTNGNVIAKAFEEGWGAVVCKTISLDASKVVNVQPRYARLRARESREILGWENIELISDRSFSVWAEELKRVKDQYPERILIASIMEEYRQEAWQEITERCQDLGVDGLELNFSCPHG
;
A
#
# COMPACT_ATOMS: atom_id res chain seq x y z
N MET A 1 -12.49 30.53 -5.43
CA MET A 1 -13.35 29.50 -4.79
C MET A 1 -12.50 28.76 -3.75
N PRO A 2 -13.07 28.35 -2.62
CA PRO A 2 -12.33 27.53 -1.66
C PRO A 2 -11.86 26.22 -2.33
N THR A 3 -10.64 25.78 -1.99
CA THR A 3 -10.04 24.56 -2.50
C THR A 3 -9.70 23.63 -1.34
N LEU A 4 -9.69 22.32 -1.59
CA LEU A 4 -9.23 21.31 -0.63
C LEU A 4 -7.72 21.03 -0.78
N ALA A 5 -7.03 21.71 -1.71
CA ALA A 5 -5.61 21.52 -1.90
C ALA A 5 -4.82 21.79 -0.61
N THR A 6 -3.88 20.93 -0.30
CA THR A 6 -3.06 21.00 0.91
C THR A 6 -1.62 20.57 0.62
N THR A 7 -0.72 20.87 1.55
CA THR A 7 0.68 20.46 1.47
C THR A 7 1.07 19.77 2.76
N VAL A 8 1.63 18.57 2.65
CA VAL A 8 2.10 17.76 3.77
C VAL A 8 3.56 17.37 3.50
N ASN A 9 4.48 17.79 4.37
CA ASN A 9 5.92 17.50 4.25
C ASN A 9 6.49 17.81 2.84
N GLY A 10 6.04 18.92 2.23
CA GLY A 10 6.46 19.30 0.88
C GLY A 10 5.67 18.65 -0.27
N LEU A 11 4.90 17.61 0.00
CA LEU A 11 4.04 16.97 -1.00
C LEU A 11 2.77 17.80 -1.20
N LYS A 12 2.51 18.17 -2.45
CA LYS A 12 1.33 18.96 -2.83
C LYS A 12 0.18 18.04 -3.23
N LEU A 13 -0.88 18.03 -2.45
CA LEU A 13 -2.05 17.18 -2.68
C LEU A 13 -3.23 18.05 -3.17
N PRO A 14 -4.00 17.60 -4.17
CA PRO A 14 -5.20 18.31 -4.61
C PRO A 14 -6.31 18.32 -3.55
N ASN A 15 -6.27 17.37 -2.60
CA ASN A 15 -7.14 17.29 -1.43
C ASN A 15 -6.49 16.39 -0.36
N PRO A 16 -6.94 16.41 0.90
CA PRO A 16 -6.33 15.66 2.00
C PRO A 16 -6.72 14.17 2.06
N PHE A 17 -7.50 13.67 1.10
CA PHE A 17 -7.96 12.28 1.13
C PHE A 17 -6.91 11.34 0.54
N VAL A 18 -6.44 10.40 1.36
CA VAL A 18 -5.38 9.46 1.01
C VAL A 18 -5.88 8.04 1.17
N ILE A 19 -5.67 7.21 0.15
CA ILE A 19 -5.87 5.76 0.27
C ILE A 19 -4.66 5.19 1.02
N GLY A 20 -4.93 4.46 2.12
CA GLY A 20 -3.89 3.77 2.89
C GLY A 20 -3.43 2.47 2.24
N SER A 21 -2.38 1.86 2.80
CA SER A 21 -1.68 0.66 2.29
C SER A 21 -2.46 -0.66 2.41
N GLY A 22 -3.75 -0.61 2.14
CA GLY A 22 -4.68 -1.73 2.22
C GLY A 22 -5.18 -2.25 0.86
N PRO A 23 -6.33 -2.97 0.84
CA PRO A 23 -6.89 -3.54 -0.38
C PRO A 23 -7.08 -2.58 -1.56
N PRO A 24 -7.44 -1.29 -1.36
CA PRO A 24 -7.55 -0.35 -2.47
C PRO A 24 -6.22 0.05 -3.14
N GLY A 25 -5.08 -0.37 -2.59
CA GLY A 25 -3.74 -0.12 -3.14
C GLY A 25 -3.03 -1.38 -3.64
N THR A 26 -3.74 -2.47 -3.96
CA THR A 26 -3.16 -3.80 -4.23
C THR A 26 -2.52 -4.00 -5.59
N ASN A 27 -2.71 -3.10 -6.53
CA ASN A 27 -2.08 -3.15 -7.86
C ASN A 27 -2.17 -1.80 -8.58
N GLY A 28 -1.36 -1.62 -9.62
CA GLY A 28 -1.28 -0.37 -10.36
C GLY A 28 -2.59 0.04 -11.04
N ASN A 29 -3.45 -0.88 -11.45
CA ASN A 29 -4.72 -0.54 -12.07
C ASN A 29 -5.70 0.06 -11.07
N VAL A 30 -5.75 -0.48 -9.86
CA VAL A 30 -6.59 0.06 -8.78
C VAL A 30 -6.08 1.42 -8.32
N ILE A 31 -4.76 1.59 -8.24
CA ILE A 31 -4.12 2.89 -7.93
C ILE A 31 -4.45 3.93 -8.99
N ALA A 32 -4.30 3.58 -10.28
CA ALA A 32 -4.66 4.46 -11.39
C ALA A 32 -6.11 4.92 -11.31
N LYS A 33 -7.03 3.97 -11.07
CA LYS A 33 -8.45 4.28 -10.89
C LYS A 33 -8.71 5.23 -9.71
N ALA A 34 -8.00 5.06 -8.61
CA ALA A 34 -8.12 5.98 -7.48
C ALA A 34 -7.72 7.41 -7.85
N PHE A 35 -6.69 7.58 -8.67
CA PHE A 35 -6.29 8.89 -9.17
C PHE A 35 -7.33 9.49 -10.15
N GLU A 36 -7.96 8.67 -10.98
CA GLU A 36 -9.06 9.08 -11.87
C GLU A 36 -10.28 9.54 -11.06
N GLU A 37 -10.60 8.87 -9.97
CA GLU A 37 -11.68 9.24 -9.03
C GLU A 37 -11.34 10.47 -8.16
N GLY A 38 -10.12 11.01 -8.27
CA GLY A 38 -9.75 12.28 -7.64
C GLY A 38 -9.12 12.16 -6.26
N TRP A 39 -8.70 10.99 -5.80
CA TRP A 39 -7.98 10.85 -4.53
C TRP A 39 -6.69 11.68 -4.53
N GLY A 40 -6.39 12.32 -3.39
CA GLY A 40 -5.24 13.22 -3.25
C GLY A 40 -3.90 12.51 -3.31
N ALA A 41 -3.82 11.32 -2.70
CA ALA A 41 -2.66 10.43 -2.74
C ALA A 41 -3.09 8.97 -2.58
N VAL A 42 -2.19 8.06 -2.94
CA VAL A 42 -2.36 6.62 -2.70
C VAL A 42 -1.09 6.06 -2.08
N VAL A 43 -1.23 5.33 -0.98
CA VAL A 43 -0.19 4.47 -0.44
C VAL A 43 -0.44 3.07 -1.01
N CYS A 44 0.53 2.51 -1.75
CA CYS A 44 0.38 1.17 -2.27
C CYS A 44 0.40 0.14 -1.14
N LYS A 45 -0.15 -1.06 -1.40
CA LYS A 45 -0.06 -2.18 -0.47
C LYS A 45 1.39 -2.45 -0.11
N THR A 46 1.66 -2.71 1.18
CA THR A 46 3.02 -2.98 1.67
C THR A 46 3.71 -4.07 0.84
N ILE A 47 4.89 -3.77 0.35
CA ILE A 47 5.72 -4.61 -0.50
C ILE A 47 7.01 -4.99 0.22
N SER A 48 7.60 -6.13 -0.17
CA SER A 48 8.92 -6.56 0.24
C SER A 48 9.73 -7.04 -0.98
N LEU A 49 11.04 -7.16 -0.82
CA LEU A 49 11.92 -7.67 -1.88
C LEU A 49 11.65 -9.14 -2.20
N ASP A 50 11.31 -9.92 -1.17
CA ASP A 50 11.08 -11.36 -1.28
C ASP A 50 9.66 -11.75 -0.86
N ALA A 51 8.74 -11.70 -1.81
CA ALA A 51 7.34 -12.08 -1.58
C ALA A 51 7.16 -13.57 -1.21
N SER A 52 8.15 -14.43 -1.43
CA SER A 52 8.07 -15.85 -1.07
C SER A 52 8.05 -16.10 0.44
N LYS A 53 8.51 -15.11 1.21
CA LYS A 53 8.49 -15.14 2.68
C LYS A 53 7.12 -14.78 3.26
N VAL A 54 6.22 -14.23 2.46
CA VAL A 54 4.89 -13.82 2.92
C VAL A 54 3.99 -15.03 3.13
N VAL A 55 3.58 -15.24 4.37
CA VAL A 55 2.66 -16.34 4.70
C VAL A 55 1.24 -15.95 4.31
N ASN A 56 0.73 -16.53 3.24
CA ASN A 56 -0.62 -16.26 2.76
C ASN A 56 -1.64 -17.10 3.52
N VAL A 57 -2.32 -16.50 4.51
CA VAL A 57 -3.36 -17.17 5.30
C VAL A 57 -4.74 -16.99 4.68
N GLN A 58 -5.60 -17.99 4.90
CA GLN A 58 -6.99 -17.96 4.45
C GLN A 58 -7.93 -18.58 5.49
N PRO A 59 -9.17 -18.09 5.61
CA PRO A 59 -9.74 -16.94 4.89
C PRO A 59 -9.18 -15.61 5.41
N ARG A 60 -9.00 -14.62 4.55
CA ARG A 60 -8.60 -13.25 4.96
C ARG A 60 -9.75 -12.48 5.62
N TYR A 61 -10.97 -12.86 5.32
CA TYR A 61 -12.20 -12.27 5.86
C TYR A 61 -13.09 -13.37 6.42
N ALA A 62 -13.51 -13.25 7.66
CA ALA A 62 -14.42 -14.21 8.28
C ALA A 62 -15.50 -13.51 9.13
N ARG A 63 -16.63 -14.18 9.27
CA ARG A 63 -17.68 -13.77 10.20
C ARG A 63 -17.41 -14.40 11.56
N LEU A 64 -17.21 -13.57 12.57
CA LEU A 64 -17.15 -14.03 13.94
C LEU A 64 -18.57 -14.30 14.46
N ARG A 65 -18.81 -15.50 14.93
CA ARG A 65 -20.13 -15.93 15.39
C ARG A 65 -20.10 -16.34 16.84
N ALA A 66 -21.18 -16.03 17.56
CA ALA A 66 -21.40 -16.58 18.88
C ALA A 66 -21.40 -18.11 18.83
N ARG A 67 -20.76 -18.75 19.80
CA ARG A 67 -20.59 -20.21 19.83
C ARG A 67 -21.92 -20.95 19.85
N GLU A 68 -22.89 -20.48 20.64
CA GLU A 68 -24.18 -21.14 20.89
C GLU A 68 -25.25 -20.67 19.91
N SER A 69 -25.54 -19.37 19.86
CA SER A 69 -26.63 -18.80 19.04
C SER A 69 -26.30 -18.71 17.55
N ARG A 70 -25.02 -18.83 17.17
CA ARG A 70 -24.53 -18.59 15.80
C ARG A 70 -24.77 -17.17 15.30
N GLU A 71 -25.18 -16.27 16.16
CA GLU A 71 -25.33 -14.85 15.85
C GLU A 71 -24.00 -14.23 15.38
N ILE A 72 -24.05 -13.32 14.41
CA ILE A 72 -22.86 -12.62 13.93
C ILE A 72 -22.51 -11.53 14.96
N LEU A 73 -21.37 -11.68 15.62
CA LEU A 73 -20.82 -10.73 16.57
C LEU A 73 -19.91 -9.68 15.91
N GLY A 74 -19.36 -10.01 14.76
CA GLY A 74 -18.42 -9.13 14.08
C GLY A 74 -17.80 -9.78 12.86
N TRP A 75 -16.77 -9.11 12.34
CA TRP A 75 -16.00 -9.55 11.19
C TRP A 75 -14.52 -9.57 11.55
N GLU A 76 -13.83 -10.57 11.07
CA GLU A 76 -12.37 -10.67 11.12
C GLU A 76 -11.79 -10.27 9.77
N ASN A 77 -10.71 -9.51 9.81
CA ASN A 77 -9.88 -9.21 8.66
C ASN A 77 -8.43 -9.50 9.02
N ILE A 78 -7.81 -10.42 8.26
CA ILE A 78 -6.38 -10.72 8.36
C ILE A 78 -5.72 -10.13 7.12
N GLU A 79 -5.32 -8.88 7.23
CA GLU A 79 -4.63 -8.18 6.14
C GLU A 79 -3.13 -8.40 6.26
N LEU A 80 -2.50 -8.81 5.16
CA LEU A 80 -1.08 -9.12 5.07
C LEU A 80 -0.39 -8.14 4.13
N ILE A 81 0.94 -8.14 4.13
CA ILE A 81 1.71 -7.48 3.08
C ILE A 81 1.46 -8.17 1.73
N SER A 82 1.93 -7.57 0.64
CA SER A 82 1.71 -8.13 -0.70
C SER A 82 2.47 -9.43 -0.90
N ASP A 83 1.82 -10.42 -1.49
CA ASP A 83 2.40 -11.69 -1.95
C ASP A 83 2.88 -11.63 -3.42
N ARG A 84 2.86 -10.42 -4.03
CA ARG A 84 3.33 -10.19 -5.40
C ARG A 84 4.81 -9.84 -5.39
N SER A 85 5.56 -10.35 -6.36
CA SER A 85 6.99 -10.10 -6.46
C SER A 85 7.31 -8.60 -6.60
N PHE A 86 8.47 -8.20 -6.09
CA PHE A 86 8.95 -6.82 -6.22
C PHE A 86 9.05 -6.38 -7.68
N SER A 87 9.46 -7.27 -8.59
CA SER A 87 9.56 -6.93 -10.03
C SER A 87 8.21 -6.53 -10.63
N VAL A 88 7.14 -7.24 -10.28
CA VAL A 88 5.78 -6.89 -10.71
C VAL A 88 5.36 -5.54 -10.14
N TRP A 89 5.66 -5.28 -8.87
CA TRP A 89 5.39 -3.98 -8.26
C TRP A 89 6.19 -2.86 -8.90
N ALA A 90 7.47 -3.09 -9.21
CA ALA A 90 8.34 -2.11 -9.84
C ALA A 90 7.77 -1.66 -11.21
N GLU A 91 7.36 -2.60 -12.04
CA GLU A 91 6.74 -2.30 -13.33
C GLU A 91 5.44 -1.49 -13.17
N GLU A 92 4.58 -1.89 -12.22
CA GLU A 92 3.30 -1.23 -11.99
C GLU A 92 3.44 0.17 -11.39
N LEU A 93 4.27 0.35 -10.37
CA LEU A 93 4.51 1.65 -9.74
C LEU A 93 5.15 2.62 -10.74
N LYS A 94 6.15 2.15 -11.50
CA LYS A 94 6.77 2.96 -12.56
C LYS A 94 5.75 3.41 -13.60
N ARG A 95 4.94 2.48 -14.09
CA ARG A 95 3.86 2.79 -15.06
C ARG A 95 2.87 3.81 -14.50
N VAL A 96 2.46 3.66 -13.24
CA VAL A 96 1.53 4.60 -12.59
C VAL A 96 2.16 5.99 -12.47
N LYS A 97 3.42 6.10 -12.06
CA LYS A 97 4.11 7.39 -11.98
C LYS A 97 4.30 8.04 -13.35
N ASP A 98 4.63 7.27 -14.36
CA ASP A 98 4.75 7.79 -15.73
C ASP A 98 3.40 8.30 -16.28
N GLN A 99 2.29 7.63 -15.93
CA GLN A 99 0.95 8.01 -16.37
C GLN A 99 0.37 9.18 -15.54
N TYR A 100 0.73 9.29 -14.27
CA TYR A 100 0.23 10.31 -13.34
C TYR A 100 1.37 11.03 -12.61
N PRO A 101 2.26 11.76 -13.32
CA PRO A 101 3.47 12.32 -12.72
C PRO A 101 3.21 13.33 -11.60
N GLU A 102 2.06 14.03 -11.65
CA GLU A 102 1.66 15.05 -10.65
C GLU A 102 0.89 14.44 -9.45
N ARG A 103 0.59 13.14 -9.48
CA ARG A 103 -0.13 12.49 -8.40
C ARG A 103 0.84 11.91 -7.38
N ILE A 104 0.48 12.01 -6.12
CA ILE A 104 1.32 11.53 -5.02
C ILE A 104 1.12 10.03 -4.82
N LEU A 105 2.17 9.28 -5.11
CA LEU A 105 2.27 7.83 -4.92
C LEU A 105 3.29 7.52 -3.84
N ILE A 106 2.85 6.85 -2.78
CA ILE A 106 3.68 6.46 -1.65
C ILE A 106 3.85 4.93 -1.68
N ALA A 107 5.07 4.45 -1.57
CA ALA A 107 5.33 3.02 -1.43
C ALA A 107 5.34 2.64 0.05
N SER A 108 4.44 1.74 0.45
CA SER A 108 4.52 1.09 1.76
C SER A 108 5.49 -0.08 1.65
N ILE A 109 6.52 -0.09 2.51
CA ILE A 109 7.61 -1.07 2.47
C ILE A 109 7.79 -1.76 3.82
N MET A 110 8.16 -3.02 3.77
CA MET A 110 8.51 -3.81 4.93
C MET A 110 9.59 -4.82 4.56
N GLU A 111 10.60 -4.95 5.44
CA GLU A 111 11.67 -5.92 5.30
C GLU A 111 11.97 -6.59 6.65
N GLU A 112 12.69 -7.69 6.59
CA GLU A 112 13.25 -8.37 7.76
C GLU A 112 14.20 -7.44 8.54
N TYR A 113 14.49 -7.78 9.79
CA TYR A 113 15.40 -7.02 10.64
C TYR A 113 16.85 -7.11 10.15
N ARG A 114 17.11 -6.51 9.00
CA ARG A 114 18.43 -6.46 8.36
C ARG A 114 18.59 -5.13 7.60
N GLN A 115 19.58 -4.35 8.00
CA GLN A 115 19.78 -2.99 7.49
C GLN A 115 19.90 -2.94 5.97
N GLU A 116 20.64 -3.86 5.38
CA GLU A 116 20.90 -3.89 3.93
C GLU A 116 19.60 -4.10 3.14
N ALA A 117 18.66 -4.91 3.64
CA ALA A 117 17.38 -5.13 2.98
C ALA A 117 16.52 -3.85 2.98
N TRP A 118 16.50 -3.12 4.11
CA TRP A 118 15.81 -1.83 4.19
C TRP A 118 16.44 -0.77 3.27
N GLN A 119 17.76 -0.73 3.18
CA GLN A 119 18.45 0.16 2.26
C GLN A 119 18.14 -0.19 0.81
N GLU A 120 18.23 -1.45 0.44
CA GLU A 120 17.96 -1.92 -0.91
C GLU A 120 16.52 -1.61 -1.37
N ILE A 121 15.51 -1.93 -0.54
CA ILE A 121 14.11 -1.67 -0.93
C ILE A 121 13.85 -0.17 -1.03
N THR A 122 14.45 0.64 -0.15
CA THR A 122 14.35 2.10 -0.18
C THR A 122 14.92 2.67 -1.48
N GLU A 123 16.14 2.29 -1.84
CA GLU A 123 16.81 2.72 -3.07
C GLU A 123 16.00 2.33 -4.31
N ARG A 124 15.56 1.07 -4.38
CA ARG A 124 14.75 0.59 -5.50
C ARG A 124 13.43 1.34 -5.64
N CYS A 125 12.74 1.64 -4.53
CA CYS A 125 11.51 2.42 -4.58
C CYS A 125 11.76 3.87 -5.00
N GLN A 126 12.87 4.48 -4.55
CA GLN A 126 13.28 5.80 -4.98
C GLN A 126 13.53 5.86 -6.49
N ASP A 127 14.20 4.85 -7.06
CA ASP A 127 14.48 4.75 -8.49
C ASP A 127 13.21 4.63 -9.35
N LEU A 128 12.11 4.12 -8.78
CA LEU A 128 10.80 4.07 -9.44
C LEU A 128 10.11 5.45 -9.49
N GLY A 129 10.63 6.45 -8.76
CA GLY A 129 10.09 7.79 -8.71
C GLY A 129 8.86 7.95 -7.83
N VAL A 130 8.68 7.11 -6.80
CA VAL A 130 7.62 7.33 -5.80
C VAL A 130 7.91 8.59 -4.99
N ASP A 131 6.86 9.27 -4.55
CA ASP A 131 6.96 10.57 -3.88
C ASP A 131 7.27 10.46 -2.38
N GLY A 132 7.13 9.28 -1.82
CA GLY A 132 7.41 9.02 -0.41
C GLY A 132 7.39 7.54 -0.08
N LEU A 133 7.83 7.24 1.14
CA LEU A 133 7.83 5.87 1.69
C LEU A 133 7.01 5.83 2.97
N GLU A 134 6.21 4.80 3.12
CA GLU A 134 5.58 4.39 4.38
C GLU A 134 6.37 3.19 4.94
N LEU A 135 6.97 3.36 6.12
CA LEU A 135 7.72 2.30 6.77
C LEU A 135 6.78 1.47 7.64
N ASN A 136 6.46 0.26 7.20
CA ASN A 136 5.59 -0.64 7.95
C ASN A 136 6.43 -1.49 8.92
N PHE A 137 6.37 -1.15 10.20
CA PHE A 137 7.05 -1.87 11.28
C PHE A 137 6.13 -2.78 12.10
N SER A 138 4.87 -2.91 11.72
CA SER A 138 3.86 -3.50 12.59
C SER A 138 3.21 -4.78 12.06
N CYS A 139 3.43 -5.16 10.81
CA CYS A 139 2.81 -6.38 10.27
C CYS A 139 3.47 -7.63 10.87
N PRO A 140 2.76 -8.46 11.66
CA PRO A 140 3.36 -9.61 12.34
C PRO A 140 3.60 -10.80 11.41
N HIS A 141 3.20 -10.70 10.15
CA HIS A 141 3.24 -11.79 9.15
C HIS A 141 4.09 -11.44 7.93
N GLY A 142 4.98 -10.46 8.08
CA GLY A 142 5.94 -10.08 7.05
C GLY A 142 7.34 -10.66 7.31
#